data_e4b43357b8ed8de98da384e4e422656b
#
_entry.id   e4b43357b8ed8de98da384e4e422656b
#
_cell.length_a   1.000
_cell.length_b   1.000
_cell.length_c   1.000
_cell.angle_alpha   90.00
_cell.angle_beta   90.00
_cell.angle_gamma   90.00
#
_symmetry.space_group_name_H-M   'P 1'
#
loop_
_entity.id
_entity.type
_entity.pdbx_description
1 polymer ?
#
loop_
_entity_poly.entity_id
_entity_poly.type
_entity_poly.pdbx_seq_one_letter_code
_entity_poly.pdbx_strand_id
1 'polypeptide(L)'
;VANIYKNELVDLTTTDNTTIYTTPASSRAIIKSIIVSEDAGSGSTITFTITNAAAAVFNLFKDKAIASKATTELLTHPLILEENEVLKAQAADANELHVIXXXXNYEERTYFS
;
A
#
# COMPACT_ATOMS: atom_id res chain seq x y z
N VAL A 1 -23.83 -4.78 -3.40
CA VAL A 1 -22.47 -4.32 -3.60
C VAL A 1 -22.25 -3.07 -2.78
N ALA A 2 -21.22 -3.08 -1.96
CA ALA A 2 -20.90 -1.93 -1.15
C ALA A 2 -19.54 -1.38 -1.54
N ASN A 3 -19.45 -0.08 -1.69
CA ASN A 3 -18.18 0.60 -1.86
C ASN A 3 -17.81 1.23 -0.54
N ILE A 4 -16.67 0.84 -0.03
CA ILE A 4 -16.21 1.34 1.25
C ILE A 4 -14.92 2.09 1.01
N TYR A 5 -14.94 3.37 1.28
CA TYR A 5 -13.73 4.20 1.17
C TYR A 5 -13.03 4.19 2.50
N LYS A 6 -11.74 3.92 2.47
CA LYS A 6 -10.98 3.83 3.71
C LYS A 6 -9.55 4.28 3.49
N ASN A 7 -8.88 4.58 4.57
CA ASN A 7 -7.46 4.82 4.51
C ASN A 7 -6.75 3.78 5.36
N GLU A 8 -5.45 3.65 5.12
CA GLU A 8 -4.56 2.89 5.97
C GLU A 8 -3.40 3.79 6.31
N LEU A 9 -3.12 3.89 7.59
CA LEU A 9 -2.05 4.74 8.08
C LEU A 9 -1.02 3.83 8.72
N VAL A 10 0.18 3.78 8.14
CA VAL A 10 1.20 2.85 8.61
C VAL A 10 2.50 3.60 8.87
N ASP A 11 2.98 3.46 10.09
CA ASP A 11 4.26 4.02 10.50
C ASP A 11 5.31 2.93 10.31
N LEU A 12 6.28 3.16 9.44
CA LEU A 12 7.31 2.16 9.18
C LEU A 12 8.40 2.28 10.23
N THR A 13 8.22 1.58 11.33
CA THR A 13 9.12 1.69 12.48
C THR A 13 10.33 0.77 12.37
N THR A 14 10.32 -0.16 11.43
CA THR A 14 11.45 -1.08 11.23
C THR A 14 11.80 -1.11 9.76
N THR A 15 12.84 -1.88 9.43
CA THR A 15 13.20 -2.13 8.03
C THR A 15 12.61 -3.43 7.50
N ASP A 16 11.71 -4.06 8.25
CA ASP A 16 11.06 -5.27 7.79
C ASP A 16 10.01 -4.95 6.74
N ASN A 17 9.73 -5.94 5.90
CA ASN A 17 8.66 -5.82 4.92
C ASN A 17 7.32 -5.84 5.66
N THR A 18 6.59 -4.75 5.58
CA THR A 18 5.42 -4.53 6.43
C THR A 18 4.15 -4.56 5.59
N THR A 19 3.15 -5.28 6.05
CA THR A 19 1.86 -5.32 5.36
C THR A 19 1.15 -3.98 5.50
N ILE A 20 0.79 -3.40 4.36
CA ILE A 20 0.01 -2.16 4.32
C ILE A 20 -1.47 -2.47 4.21
N TYR A 21 -1.83 -3.41 3.34
CA TYR A 21 -3.23 -3.72 3.14
C TYR A 21 -3.37 -5.13 2.58
N THR A 22 -4.30 -5.87 3.15
CA THR A 22 -4.68 -7.19 2.64
C THR A 22 -6.10 -7.10 2.12
N THR A 23 -6.28 -7.43 0.85
CA THR A 23 -7.61 -7.38 0.24
C THR A 23 -8.44 -8.55 0.76
N PRO A 24 -9.60 -8.27 1.34
CA PRO A 24 -10.41 -9.37 1.89
C PRO A 24 -10.91 -10.30 0.80
N ALA A 25 -11.32 -11.50 1.24
CA ALA A 25 -11.96 -12.44 0.33
C ALA A 25 -13.24 -11.83 -0.21
N SER A 26 -13.59 -12.19 -1.43
CA SER A 26 -14.78 -11.70 -2.12
C SER A 26 -14.80 -10.19 -2.28
N SER A 27 -13.62 -9.60 -2.34
CA SER A 27 -13.49 -8.14 -2.47
C SER A 27 -12.43 -7.81 -3.48
N ARG A 28 -12.50 -6.58 -3.95
CA ARG A 28 -11.43 -5.98 -4.72
C ARG A 28 -11.17 -4.62 -4.13
N ALA A 29 -9.90 -4.23 -4.16
CA ALA A 29 -9.53 -2.92 -3.67
C ALA A 29 -9.05 -2.08 -4.84
N ILE A 30 -9.48 -0.85 -4.87
CA ILE A 30 -8.95 0.12 -5.80
C ILE A 30 -8.13 1.09 -4.97
N ILE A 31 -6.82 1.00 -5.12
CA ILE A 31 -5.93 1.89 -4.39
C ILE A 31 -5.82 3.16 -5.20
N LYS A 32 -6.32 4.22 -4.67
CA LYS A 32 -6.37 5.48 -5.40
C LYS A 32 -5.17 6.36 -5.15
N SER A 33 -4.49 6.14 -4.03
CA SER A 33 -3.38 7.00 -3.66
C SER A 33 -2.46 6.24 -2.72
N ILE A 34 -1.16 6.37 -2.96
CA ILE A 34 -0.14 5.92 -2.00
C ILE A 34 0.73 7.13 -1.73
N ILE A 35 0.60 7.68 -0.54
CA ILE A 35 1.37 8.85 -0.14
C ILE A 35 2.40 8.40 0.87
N VAL A 36 3.64 8.79 0.65
CA VAL A 36 4.72 8.49 1.58
C VAL A 36 5.31 9.80 2.05
N SER A 37 5.39 9.98 3.35
CA SER A 37 6.00 11.16 3.91
C SER A 37 7.25 10.79 4.70
N GLU A 38 8.28 11.62 4.56
CA GLU A 38 9.53 11.44 5.27
C GLU A 38 9.65 12.58 6.26
N ASP A 39 9.63 12.27 7.55
CA ASP A 39 9.61 13.34 8.54
C ASP A 39 10.85 13.39 9.42
N ALA A 40 11.84 12.56 9.17
CA ALA A 40 13.06 12.58 9.96
C ALA A 40 14.09 13.60 9.47
N GLY A 41 14.01 13.94 8.19
CA GLY A 41 14.89 14.94 7.64
C GLY A 41 16.14 14.41 6.98
N SER A 42 16.30 13.10 6.84
CA SER A 42 17.51 12.53 6.23
C SER A 42 17.26 11.87 4.88
N GLY A 43 16.01 11.73 4.48
CA GLY A 43 15.70 11.02 3.24
C GLY A 43 15.80 9.51 3.42
N SER A 44 15.11 8.77 2.58
CA SER A 44 15.15 7.32 2.65
C SER A 44 14.65 6.76 1.32
N THR A 45 14.62 5.44 1.20
CA THR A 45 13.98 4.79 0.05
C THR A 45 12.94 3.80 0.54
N ILE A 46 11.98 3.51 -0.32
CA ILE A 46 10.92 2.60 0.02
C ILE A 46 10.67 1.65 -1.15
N THR A 47 10.38 0.40 -0.84
CA THR A 47 10.02 -0.60 -1.82
C THR A 47 8.61 -1.08 -1.53
N PHE A 48 7.74 -1.01 -2.53
CA PHE A 48 6.39 -1.55 -2.42
C PHE A 48 6.28 -2.82 -3.25
N THR A 49 5.67 -3.84 -2.69
CA THR A 49 5.43 -5.09 -3.40
C THR A 49 3.97 -5.49 -3.29
N ILE A 50 3.54 -6.30 -4.26
CA ILE A 50 2.24 -6.94 -4.21
C ILE A 50 2.49 -8.43 -4.18
N THR A 51 1.93 -9.10 -3.17
CA THR A 51 1.98 -10.56 -3.08
C THR A 51 0.61 -11.08 -3.51
N ASN A 52 0.58 -11.94 -4.52
CA ASN A 52 -0.71 -12.42 -4.99
C ASN A 52 -1.18 -13.61 -4.15
N ALA A 53 -2.38 -14.13 -4.48
CA ALA A 53 -2.95 -15.21 -3.68
C ALA A 53 -2.11 -16.48 -3.72
N ALA A 54 -1.29 -16.65 -4.74
CA ALA A 54 -0.40 -17.80 -4.84
C ALA A 54 0.96 -17.56 -4.19
N ALA A 55 1.10 -16.44 -3.48
CA ALA A 55 2.31 -16.07 -2.74
C ALA A 55 3.47 -15.64 -3.64
N ALA A 56 3.20 -15.29 -4.89
CA ALA A 56 4.21 -14.71 -5.75
C ALA A 56 4.30 -13.21 -5.48
N VAL A 57 5.52 -12.69 -5.51
CA VAL A 57 5.79 -11.31 -5.12
C VAL A 57 6.18 -10.50 -6.36
N PHE A 58 5.53 -9.36 -6.52
CA PHE A 58 5.82 -8.46 -7.63
C PHE A 58 6.21 -7.10 -7.08
N ASN A 59 7.31 -6.55 -7.58
CA ASN A 59 7.73 -5.21 -7.18
C ASN A 59 6.87 -4.16 -7.87
N LEU A 60 6.28 -3.29 -7.08
CA LEU A 60 5.55 -2.16 -7.63
C LEU A 60 6.48 -0.95 -7.74
N PHE A 61 7.20 -0.65 -6.67
CA PHE A 61 8.26 0.35 -6.66
C PHE A 61 9.46 -0.25 -5.96
N LYS A 62 10.63 -0.17 -6.58
CA LYS A 62 11.84 -0.74 -6.00
C LYS A 62 12.78 0.39 -5.62
N ASP A 63 13.06 0.51 -4.32
CA ASP A 63 13.99 1.52 -3.81
C ASP A 63 13.66 2.93 -4.30
N LYS A 64 12.38 3.28 -4.19
CA LYS A 64 11.93 4.60 -4.60
C LYS A 64 12.42 5.64 -3.61
N ALA A 65 13.13 6.65 -4.08
CA ALA A 65 13.69 7.67 -3.21
C ALA A 65 12.59 8.61 -2.70
N ILE A 66 12.62 8.87 -1.39
CA ILE A 66 11.75 9.83 -0.76
C ILE A 66 12.66 10.90 -0.15
N ALA A 67 12.52 12.12 -0.63
CA ALA A 67 13.41 13.18 -0.21
C ALA A 67 13.14 13.61 1.23
N SER A 68 14.15 14.24 1.82
CA SER A 68 14.05 14.75 3.18
C SER A 68 12.84 15.65 3.34
N LYS A 69 12.01 15.37 4.35
CA LYS A 69 10.85 16.17 4.71
C LYS A 69 9.80 16.27 3.60
N ALA A 70 9.86 15.38 2.60
CA ALA A 70 8.94 15.44 1.47
C ALA A 70 7.74 14.54 1.71
N THR A 71 6.64 14.91 1.10
CA THR A 71 5.45 14.07 1.00
C THR A 71 5.23 13.80 -0.47
N THR A 72 5.21 12.54 -0.84
CA THR A 72 5.21 12.16 -2.24
C THR A 72 4.06 11.22 -2.54
N GLU A 73 3.29 11.56 -3.60
CA GLU A 73 2.28 10.66 -4.12
C GLU A 73 2.94 9.73 -5.13
N LEU A 74 2.87 8.43 -4.89
CA LEU A 74 3.57 7.48 -5.75
C LEU A 74 2.74 7.02 -6.93
N LEU A 75 1.42 6.98 -6.79
CA LEU A 75 0.58 6.45 -7.87
C LEU A 75 0.24 7.51 -8.88
N THR A 76 0.33 7.15 -10.15
CA THR A 76 -0.18 8.00 -11.21
C THR A 76 -1.49 7.49 -11.78
N HIS A 77 -1.84 6.25 -11.49
CA HIS A 77 -3.08 5.63 -11.92
C HIS A 77 -3.60 4.78 -10.77
N PRO A 78 -4.90 4.52 -10.72
CA PRO A 78 -5.41 3.61 -9.70
C PRO A 78 -4.81 2.23 -9.84
N LEU A 79 -4.62 1.57 -8.71
CA LEU A 79 -4.06 0.23 -8.65
C LEU A 79 -5.14 -0.72 -8.17
N ILE A 80 -5.34 -1.81 -8.88
CA ILE A 80 -6.35 -2.80 -8.52
C ILE A 80 -5.68 -3.94 -7.78
N LEU A 81 -6.20 -4.27 -6.61
CA LEU A 81 -5.82 -5.49 -5.90
C LEU A 81 -7.00 -6.42 -5.88
N GLU A 82 -6.75 -7.67 -6.27
CA GLU A 82 -7.79 -8.68 -6.23
C GLU A 82 -7.83 -9.36 -4.88
N GLU A 83 -8.83 -10.21 -4.66
CA GLU A 83 -9.00 -10.79 -3.34
C GLU A 83 -7.74 -11.51 -2.91
N ASN A 84 -7.44 -11.40 -1.63
CA ASN A 84 -6.29 -12.03 -0.97
C ASN A 84 -4.93 -11.51 -1.43
N GLU A 85 -4.90 -10.48 -2.27
CA GLU A 85 -3.62 -9.86 -2.61
C GLU A 85 -3.21 -8.88 -1.53
N VAL A 86 -1.91 -8.79 -1.30
CA VAL A 86 -1.37 -8.01 -0.18
C VAL A 86 -0.40 -6.98 -0.70
N LEU A 87 -0.61 -5.74 -0.30
CA LEU A 87 0.32 -4.65 -0.58
C LEU A 87 1.24 -4.49 0.62
N LYS A 88 2.54 -4.54 0.37
CA LYS A 88 3.53 -4.42 1.44
C LYS A 88 4.53 -3.33 1.11
N ALA A 89 5.13 -2.78 2.14
CA ALA A 89 6.14 -1.75 2.00
C ALA A 89 7.32 -2.03 2.91
N GLN A 90 8.50 -1.72 2.41
CA GLN A 90 9.72 -1.91 3.17
C GLN A 90 10.56 -0.65 3.06
N ALA A 91 10.86 -0.05 4.21
CA ALA A 91 11.69 1.14 4.27
C ALA A 91 13.15 0.74 4.42
N ALA A 92 14.04 1.53 3.82
CA ALA A 92 15.48 1.29 4.00
C ALA A 92 15.95 1.72 5.38
N ASP A 93 15.24 2.66 6.01
CA ASP A 93 15.63 3.17 7.32
C ASP A 93 14.43 3.16 8.24
N ALA A 94 14.66 2.78 9.48
CA ALA A 94 13.60 2.69 10.47
C ALA A 94 13.17 4.08 10.93
N ASN A 95 11.89 4.21 11.21
CA ASN A 95 11.33 5.40 11.85
C ASN A 95 11.45 6.68 11.04
N GLU A 96 11.48 6.56 9.71
CA GLU A 96 11.58 7.75 8.87
C GLU A 96 10.39 7.96 7.96
N LEU A 97 9.67 6.90 7.63
CA LEU A 97 8.63 6.98 6.60
C LEU A 97 7.27 6.61 7.17
N HIS A 98 6.27 7.37 6.76
CA HIS A 98 4.86 7.07 7.01
C HIS A 98 4.17 6.82 5.70
N VAL A 99 3.31 5.79 5.64
CA VAL A 99 2.58 5.43 4.44
C VAL A 99 1.11 5.71 4.68
N ILE A 100 0.50 6.39 3.72
CA ILE A 100 -0.91 6.68 3.80
C ILE A 100 -1.56 6.14 2.54
N UNK A 101 -2.46 5.18 2.60
CA UNK A 101 -3.10 4.59 1.51
C UNK A 101 -4.55 4.93 1.58
N UNK A 102 -5.15 5.25 0.54
CA UNK A 102 -6.50 5.46 0.41
C UNK A 102 -7.04 4.43 -0.51
N UNK A 103 -7.93 3.74 -0.09
CA UNK A 103 -8.42 2.68 -0.80
C UNK A 103 -9.90 2.80 -0.85
N UNK A 104 -10.35 2.31 -1.77
CA UNK A 104 -11.69 2.09 -2.00
C UNK A 104 -11.85 0.65 -2.05
N ASN A 105 -12.60 0.03 -1.20
CA ASN A 105 -12.81 -1.40 -1.15
C ASN A 105 -14.18 -1.74 -1.71
N TYR A 106 -14.17 -2.61 -2.65
CA TYR A 106 -15.37 -2.97 -3.38
C TYR A 106 -15.69 -4.42 -3.05
N GLU A 107 -16.75 -4.64 -2.29
CA GLU A 107 -17.16 -5.98 -1.92
C GLU A 107 -18.09 -6.55 -2.97
N GLU A 108 -17.72 -7.71 -3.49
CA GLU A 108 -18.59 -8.42 -4.39
C GLU A 108 -19.52 -9.30 -3.61
N ARG A 109 -20.78 -9.20 -3.90
CA ARG A 109 -21.75 -10.05 -3.28
C ARG A 109 -22.42 -10.90 -4.33
N THR A 110 -22.64 -12.12 -3.97
CA THR A 110 -23.39 -13.03 -4.83
C THR A 110 -24.79 -13.13 -4.29
N TYR A 111 -25.75 -12.85 -5.14
CA TYR A 111 -27.15 -12.93 -4.78
C TYR A 111 -27.77 -14.12 -5.42
N PHE A 112 -28.50 -14.83 -4.65
CA PHE A 112 -29.27 -15.97 -5.15
C PHE A 112 -30.73 -15.62 -5.07
N SER A 113 -31.37 -15.79 -6.15
CA SER A 113 -32.79 -15.50 -6.22
C SER A 113 -33.54 -16.78 -6.30
#